data_ec92dda52bc1aae0b2ab9b6e6e26c25e
#
_entry.id   ec92dda52bc1aae0b2ab9b6e6e26c25e
#
_cell.length_a   1.000
_cell.length_b   1.000
_cell.length_c   1.000
_cell.angle_alpha   90.00
_cell.angle_beta   90.00
_cell.angle_gamma   90.00
#
_symmetry.space_group_name_H-M   'P 1'
#
loop_
_entity.id
_entity.type
_entity.pdbx_description
1 polymer ?
#
loop_
_entity_poly.entity_id
_entity_poly.type
_entity_poly.pdbx_seq_one_letter_code
_entity_poly.pdbx_strand_id
1 'polypeptide(L)'
;MSWISTGHLPTEAVVRELVAEAHRRFATVNQGKVATYIPALAAADPTHFGIAVAATSGQLFEAGEASLPFSIQSISKPFLYALICQAIGERAAREKLGVNSTGLPFNSVQAVERADDGLSNPMVNAGAIAATSLAPGDTLEAKWGFILEGFSRFAGRPLAFDEEVYASEVATNRRNLGIANLLEEQGCIWFDPEATTDLYTRQCALTVTTHDLALMAATLANGGRHPLSGEQVVAPRICQVVLAVMVTAGLYETSGDWIYDIGLPGKSGVSGGMITVAPGKGGLATYSPPLDGAGNSVRGQLTAGFLSERLGLHLLASEPAGLA
;
A
#
# COMPACT_ATOMS: atom_id res chain seq x y z
N MET A 1 12.71 -28.09 2.18
CA MET A 1 11.50 -27.26 1.96
C MET A 1 11.36 -26.36 3.17
N SER A 2 11.21 -25.08 2.96
CA SER A 2 10.93 -24.15 4.07
C SER A 2 9.48 -24.34 4.51
N TRP A 3 9.24 -24.47 5.80
CA TRP A 3 7.90 -24.50 6.37
C TRP A 3 7.30 -23.10 6.29
N ILE A 4 6.09 -22.98 5.72
CA ILE A 4 5.35 -21.72 5.64
C ILE A 4 4.03 -21.93 6.40
N SER A 5 3.74 -21.05 7.35
CA SER A 5 2.45 -21.05 8.04
C SER A 5 1.35 -20.60 7.06
N THR A 6 0.42 -21.51 6.79
CA THR A 6 -0.76 -21.22 5.97
C THR A 6 -1.98 -21.37 6.85
N GLY A 7 -2.62 -20.25 7.18
CA GLY A 7 -3.94 -20.27 7.79
C GLY A 7 -5.02 -20.14 6.72
N HIS A 8 -6.24 -20.43 7.08
CA HIS A 8 -7.40 -20.21 6.22
C HIS A 8 -8.29 -19.14 6.82
N LEU A 9 -9.00 -18.40 5.97
CA LEU A 9 -10.14 -17.60 6.43
C LEU A 9 -11.22 -18.54 6.98
N PRO A 10 -12.09 -18.05 7.88
CA PRO A 10 -13.32 -18.77 8.23
C PRO A 10 -14.19 -19.08 7.00
N THR A 11 -15.30 -19.78 7.20
CA THR A 11 -16.23 -20.08 6.10
C THR A 11 -16.69 -18.80 5.39
N GLU A 12 -17.00 -18.90 4.10
CA GLU A 12 -17.45 -17.76 3.29
C GLU A 12 -18.64 -17.02 3.91
N ALA A 13 -19.57 -17.74 4.52
CA ALA A 13 -20.73 -17.15 5.19
C ALA A 13 -20.30 -16.24 6.35
N VAL A 14 -19.32 -16.66 7.16
CA VAL A 14 -18.79 -15.88 8.27
C VAL A 14 -18.04 -14.64 7.76
N VAL A 15 -17.19 -14.79 6.74
CA VAL A 15 -16.44 -13.64 6.18
C VAL A 15 -17.43 -12.62 5.59
N ARG A 16 -18.40 -13.06 4.82
CA ARG A 16 -19.42 -12.20 4.21
C ARG A 16 -20.22 -11.41 5.26
N GLU A 17 -20.66 -12.10 6.33
CA GLU A 17 -21.41 -11.46 7.41
C GLU A 17 -20.55 -10.42 8.15
N LEU A 18 -19.28 -10.74 8.45
CA LEU A 18 -18.38 -9.82 9.16
C LEU A 18 -18.02 -8.60 8.31
N VAL A 19 -17.84 -8.75 6.99
CA VAL A 19 -17.61 -7.62 6.06
C VAL A 19 -18.85 -6.71 6.03
N ALA A 20 -20.05 -7.28 5.93
CA ALA A 20 -21.29 -6.52 5.96
C ALA A 20 -21.52 -5.85 7.34
N GLU A 21 -21.21 -6.55 8.45
CA GLU A 21 -21.26 -5.98 9.81
C GLU A 21 -20.30 -4.80 9.97
N ALA A 22 -19.04 -4.94 9.51
CA ALA A 22 -18.05 -3.85 9.56
C ALA A 22 -18.56 -2.61 8.83
N HIS A 23 -19.14 -2.77 7.64
CA HIS A 23 -19.72 -1.66 6.90
C HIS A 23 -20.86 -1.00 7.66
N ARG A 24 -21.85 -1.75 8.11
CA ARG A 24 -22.99 -1.21 8.90
C ARG A 24 -22.51 -0.47 10.15
N ARG A 25 -21.50 -1.03 10.85
CA ARG A 25 -20.99 -0.48 12.11
C ARG A 25 -20.27 0.84 11.94
N PHE A 26 -19.48 0.97 10.88
CA PHE A 26 -18.58 2.12 10.70
C PHE A 26 -19.08 3.14 9.67
N ALA A 27 -20.13 2.86 8.90
CA ALA A 27 -20.68 3.79 7.89
C ALA A 27 -21.07 5.15 8.47
N THR A 28 -21.52 5.19 9.72
CA THR A 28 -21.96 6.43 10.40
C THR A 28 -20.84 7.19 11.13
N VAL A 29 -19.61 6.65 11.15
CA VAL A 29 -18.45 7.35 11.72
C VAL A 29 -18.11 8.54 10.82
N ASN A 30 -18.10 9.73 11.39
CA ASN A 30 -17.86 10.99 10.69
C ASN A 30 -16.60 11.73 11.17
N GLN A 31 -15.75 11.06 11.90
CA GLN A 31 -14.45 11.57 12.34
C GLN A 31 -13.46 11.67 11.18
N GLY A 32 -12.48 12.56 11.31
CA GLY A 32 -11.46 12.80 10.30
C GLY A 32 -11.82 13.91 9.32
N LYS A 33 -10.92 14.19 8.37
CA LYS A 33 -11.07 15.22 7.33
C LYS A 33 -10.54 14.70 6.01
N VAL A 34 -11.18 15.08 4.91
CA VAL A 34 -10.69 14.82 3.55
C VAL A 34 -9.36 15.56 3.35
N ALA A 35 -8.42 14.96 2.59
CA ALA A 35 -7.16 15.60 2.23
C ALA A 35 -7.42 16.88 1.41
N THR A 36 -6.90 18.03 1.84
CA THR A 36 -7.16 19.32 1.19
C THR A 36 -5.95 19.91 0.48
N TYR A 37 -4.74 19.33 0.67
CA TYR A 37 -3.51 19.85 0.08
C TYR A 37 -3.29 19.41 -1.39
N ILE A 38 -4.08 18.44 -1.89
CA ILE A 38 -4.22 18.10 -3.30
C ILE A 38 -5.65 18.48 -3.70
N PRO A 39 -5.85 19.54 -4.51
CA PRO A 39 -7.20 20.05 -4.82
C PRO A 39 -8.17 19.01 -5.37
N ALA A 40 -7.70 18.10 -6.24
CA ALA A 40 -8.54 17.02 -6.78
C ALA A 40 -9.07 16.07 -5.68
N LEU A 41 -8.28 15.80 -4.63
CA LEU A 41 -8.72 14.96 -3.51
C LEU A 41 -9.67 15.69 -2.57
N ALA A 42 -9.58 17.03 -2.48
CA ALA A 42 -10.45 17.84 -1.64
C ALA A 42 -11.92 17.79 -2.06
N ALA A 43 -12.20 17.40 -3.31
CA ALA A 43 -13.56 17.25 -3.84
C ALA A 43 -14.22 15.89 -3.50
N ALA A 44 -13.49 14.96 -2.86
CA ALA A 44 -14.01 13.63 -2.54
C ALA A 44 -15.18 13.73 -1.53
N ASP A 45 -16.25 12.97 -1.78
CA ASP A 45 -17.40 12.88 -0.88
C ASP A 45 -16.98 12.14 0.42
N PRO A 46 -17.05 12.79 1.59
CA PRO A 46 -16.66 12.21 2.87
C PRO A 46 -17.57 11.05 3.31
N THR A 47 -18.71 10.85 2.67
CA THR A 47 -19.65 9.76 3.00
C THR A 47 -19.29 8.44 2.35
N HIS A 48 -18.49 8.43 1.28
CA HIS A 48 -18.08 7.21 0.60
C HIS A 48 -17.38 6.26 1.55
N PHE A 49 -17.80 4.98 1.47
CA PHE A 49 -17.21 3.90 2.26
C PHE A 49 -17.36 2.55 1.57
N GLY A 50 -16.25 2.01 1.07
CA GLY A 50 -16.17 0.69 0.47
C GLY A 50 -15.23 -0.23 1.25
N ILE A 51 -15.58 -1.52 1.32
CA ILE A 51 -14.79 -2.60 1.91
C ILE A 51 -14.71 -3.75 0.92
N ALA A 52 -13.54 -4.34 0.74
CA ALA A 52 -13.35 -5.59 0.01
C ALA A 52 -12.35 -6.50 0.71
N VAL A 53 -12.65 -7.78 0.80
CA VAL A 53 -11.74 -8.84 1.25
C VAL A 53 -11.58 -9.83 0.12
N ALA A 54 -10.35 -10.09 -0.31
CA ALA A 54 -10.01 -11.11 -1.29
C ALA A 54 -9.25 -12.25 -0.61
N ALA A 55 -9.79 -13.46 -0.63
CA ALA A 55 -9.09 -14.65 -0.15
C ALA A 55 -8.01 -15.08 -1.16
N THR A 56 -6.94 -15.75 -0.69
CA THR A 56 -5.92 -16.35 -1.58
C THR A 56 -6.48 -17.41 -2.52
N SER A 57 -7.64 -17.97 -2.21
CA SER A 57 -8.42 -18.91 -3.04
C SER A 57 -9.24 -18.24 -4.16
N GLY A 58 -9.29 -16.89 -4.21
CA GLY A 58 -10.02 -16.13 -5.22
C GLY A 58 -11.43 -15.69 -4.84
N GLN A 59 -11.96 -16.08 -3.66
CA GLN A 59 -13.24 -15.55 -3.21
C GLN A 59 -13.14 -14.07 -2.84
N LEU A 60 -14.19 -13.31 -3.20
CA LEU A 60 -14.31 -11.88 -2.92
C LEU A 60 -15.55 -11.60 -2.06
N PHE A 61 -15.39 -10.72 -1.09
CA PHE A 61 -16.42 -10.29 -0.15
C PHE A 61 -16.40 -8.77 -0.09
N GLU A 62 -17.51 -8.14 -0.45
CA GLU A 62 -17.59 -6.70 -0.64
C GLU A 62 -18.80 -6.10 0.09
N ALA A 63 -18.64 -4.85 0.54
CA ALA A 63 -19.72 -4.04 1.10
C ALA A 63 -19.50 -2.55 0.78
N GLY A 64 -20.60 -1.81 0.63
CA GLY A 64 -20.60 -0.40 0.27
C GLY A 64 -20.07 -0.15 -1.14
N GLU A 65 -19.40 0.99 -1.34
CA GLU A 65 -18.93 1.46 -2.65
C GLU A 65 -17.59 0.81 -3.06
N ALA A 66 -17.50 -0.54 -3.04
CA ALA A 66 -16.26 -1.27 -3.34
C ALA A 66 -15.77 -1.08 -4.78
N SER A 67 -16.65 -0.72 -5.71
CA SER A 67 -16.34 -0.49 -7.13
C SER A 67 -16.10 0.99 -7.46
N LEU A 68 -16.19 1.90 -6.50
CA LEU A 68 -15.96 3.33 -6.74
C LEU A 68 -14.48 3.56 -7.09
N PRO A 69 -14.17 4.26 -8.20
CA PRO A 69 -12.79 4.55 -8.56
C PRO A 69 -12.22 5.70 -7.71
N PHE A 70 -10.93 5.58 -7.36
CA PHE A 70 -10.14 6.62 -6.69
C PHE A 70 -8.65 6.45 -7.00
N SER A 71 -7.83 7.47 -6.73
CA SER A 71 -6.39 7.40 -6.96
C SER A 71 -5.69 6.56 -5.88
N ILE A 72 -4.76 5.69 -6.31
CA ILE A 72 -4.07 4.74 -5.42
C ILE A 72 -3.19 5.43 -4.37
N GLN A 73 -2.60 6.57 -4.72
CA GLN A 73 -1.72 7.35 -3.85
C GLN A 73 -0.59 6.50 -3.24
N SER A 74 -0.27 6.72 -1.98
CA SER A 74 0.81 6.01 -1.27
C SER A 74 0.60 4.50 -1.10
N ILE A 75 -0.57 3.97 -1.43
CA ILE A 75 -0.78 2.51 -1.48
C ILE A 75 0.04 1.87 -2.61
N SER A 76 0.44 2.66 -3.59
CA SER A 76 1.32 2.23 -4.69
C SER A 76 2.70 1.74 -4.23
N LYS A 77 3.22 2.28 -3.11
CA LYS A 77 4.60 2.07 -2.65
C LYS A 77 5.00 0.59 -2.45
N PRO A 78 4.24 -0.27 -1.74
CA PRO A 78 4.61 -1.67 -1.58
C PRO A 78 4.64 -2.44 -2.90
N PHE A 79 3.76 -2.13 -3.83
CA PHE A 79 3.72 -2.80 -5.14
C PHE A 79 4.90 -2.39 -6.01
N LEU A 80 5.25 -1.10 -6.06
CA LEU A 80 6.46 -0.66 -6.75
C LEU A 80 7.69 -1.30 -6.12
N TYR A 81 7.83 -1.27 -4.80
CA TYR A 81 8.97 -1.91 -4.12
C TYR A 81 9.07 -3.39 -4.44
N ALA A 82 7.94 -4.11 -4.52
CA ALA A 82 7.89 -5.50 -4.96
C ALA A 82 8.44 -5.68 -6.38
N LEU A 83 8.02 -4.83 -7.33
CA LEU A 83 8.48 -4.84 -8.71
C LEU A 83 9.98 -4.55 -8.82
N ILE A 84 10.48 -3.56 -8.06
CA ILE A 84 11.92 -3.25 -8.00
C ILE A 84 12.71 -4.42 -7.42
N CYS A 85 12.30 -4.98 -6.29
CA CYS A 85 12.93 -6.17 -5.72
C CYS A 85 12.93 -7.37 -6.70
N GLN A 86 11.86 -7.53 -7.49
CA GLN A 86 11.78 -8.57 -8.51
C GLN A 86 12.74 -8.31 -9.67
N ALA A 87 12.95 -7.04 -10.05
CA ALA A 87 13.78 -6.66 -11.19
C ALA A 87 15.28 -6.70 -10.89
N ILE A 88 15.72 -6.18 -9.73
CA ILE A 88 17.14 -6.04 -9.38
C ILE A 88 17.60 -6.99 -8.27
N GLY A 89 16.69 -7.76 -7.67
CA GLY A 89 16.93 -8.63 -6.51
C GLY A 89 16.76 -7.90 -5.17
N GLU A 90 16.21 -8.60 -4.16
CA GLU A 90 15.91 -8.03 -2.85
C GLU A 90 17.14 -7.52 -2.09
N ARG A 91 18.32 -8.13 -2.31
CA ARG A 91 19.58 -7.69 -1.68
C ARG A 91 20.07 -6.39 -2.26
N ALA A 92 20.12 -6.29 -3.59
CA ALA A 92 20.51 -5.05 -4.26
C ALA A 92 19.52 -3.90 -3.97
N ALA A 93 18.22 -4.21 -3.89
CA ALA A 93 17.23 -3.22 -3.49
C ALA A 93 17.47 -2.73 -2.05
N ARG A 94 17.79 -3.64 -1.10
CA ARG A 94 18.10 -3.28 0.29
C ARG A 94 19.38 -2.46 0.43
N GLU A 95 20.40 -2.71 -0.39
CA GLU A 95 21.66 -1.94 -0.41
C GLU A 95 21.44 -0.49 -0.90
N LYS A 96 20.39 -0.26 -1.69
CA LYS A 96 20.03 1.05 -2.25
C LYS A 96 18.92 1.76 -1.48
N LEU A 97 18.13 1.04 -0.70
CA LEU A 97 16.95 1.55 0.01
C LEU A 97 16.97 1.07 1.47
N GLY A 98 16.61 1.94 2.39
CA GLY A 98 16.47 1.58 3.81
C GLY A 98 15.24 0.68 4.05
N VAL A 99 15.26 -0.06 5.16
CA VAL A 99 14.13 -0.91 5.58
C VAL A 99 13.60 -0.57 6.98
N ASN A 100 14.31 0.32 7.68
CA ASN A 100 13.98 0.72 9.05
C ASN A 100 12.89 1.80 9.05
N SER A 101 12.16 1.91 10.17
CA SER A 101 11.28 3.04 10.42
C SER A 101 12.09 4.34 10.52
N THR A 102 11.58 5.43 9.95
CA THR A 102 12.20 6.75 10.08
C THR A 102 11.78 7.47 11.36
N GLY A 103 10.65 7.10 11.97
CA GLY A 103 10.05 7.81 13.10
C GLY A 103 9.62 9.25 12.77
N LEU A 104 9.51 9.59 11.49
CA LEU A 104 9.20 10.92 10.98
C LEU A 104 7.96 10.88 10.06
N PRO A 105 7.26 12.01 9.86
CA PRO A 105 6.17 12.11 8.90
C PRO A 105 6.59 11.66 7.49
N PHE A 106 5.66 11.08 6.75
CA PHE A 106 5.90 10.41 5.45
C PHE A 106 6.56 11.28 4.38
N ASN A 107 6.42 12.59 4.47
CA ASN A 107 6.97 13.58 3.54
C ASN A 107 8.09 14.43 4.16
N SER A 108 8.75 13.92 5.21
CA SER A 108 9.82 14.63 5.90
C SER A 108 11.10 14.66 5.07
N VAL A 109 11.64 15.84 4.83
CA VAL A 109 12.99 16.05 4.25
C VAL A 109 14.07 15.54 5.22
N GLN A 110 13.84 15.70 6.53
CA GLN A 110 14.76 15.21 7.57
C GLN A 110 14.97 13.68 7.54
N ALA A 111 14.06 12.94 6.92
CA ALA A 111 14.24 11.49 6.75
C ALA A 111 15.45 11.15 5.87
N VAL A 112 15.81 12.03 4.91
CA VAL A 112 17.01 11.92 4.08
C VAL A 112 18.23 12.48 4.80
N GLU A 113 18.11 13.67 5.41
CA GLU A 113 19.22 14.39 6.07
C GLU A 113 19.81 13.64 7.29
N ARG A 114 18.97 12.87 8.01
CA ARG A 114 19.37 12.14 9.22
C ARG A 114 19.89 10.74 8.96
N ALA A 115 19.68 10.19 7.78
CA ALA A 115 20.22 8.88 7.43
C ALA A 115 21.72 9.01 7.18
N ASP A 116 22.56 8.30 7.94
CA ASP A 116 24.02 8.33 7.81
C ASP A 116 24.51 7.96 6.39
N ASP A 117 23.66 7.24 5.62
CA ASP A 117 23.92 6.75 4.27
C ASP A 117 22.90 7.28 3.23
N GLY A 118 22.03 8.23 3.60
CA GLY A 118 20.96 8.76 2.73
C GLY A 118 19.82 7.77 2.42
N LEU A 119 19.90 6.53 2.92
CA LEU A 119 18.92 5.50 2.62
C LEU A 119 17.61 5.74 3.37
N SER A 120 16.50 5.57 2.69
CA SER A 120 15.16 5.76 3.27
C SER A 120 14.22 4.60 2.95
N ASN A 121 13.32 4.31 3.88
CA ASN A 121 12.33 3.24 3.74
C ASN A 121 11.40 3.51 2.54
N PRO A 122 11.17 2.53 1.64
CA PRO A 122 10.31 2.72 0.46
C PRO A 122 8.82 2.97 0.78
N MET A 123 8.39 2.85 2.03
CA MET A 123 7.02 3.18 2.45
C MET A 123 6.82 4.67 2.76
N VAL A 124 7.88 5.48 2.84
CA VAL A 124 7.83 6.95 2.93
C VAL A 124 8.29 7.60 1.62
N ASN A 125 8.00 8.90 1.42
CA ASN A 125 8.19 9.52 0.11
C ASN A 125 9.64 9.47 -0.39
N ALA A 126 10.62 9.74 0.45
CA ALA A 126 12.04 9.71 0.05
C ALA A 126 12.45 8.33 -0.50
N GLY A 127 12.19 7.27 0.25
CA GLY A 127 12.49 5.91 -0.20
C GLY A 127 11.64 5.46 -1.39
N ALA A 128 10.39 5.93 -1.51
CA ALA A 128 9.54 5.63 -2.65
C ALA A 128 10.03 6.31 -3.95
N ILE A 129 10.45 7.58 -3.87
CA ILE A 129 11.04 8.30 -5.00
C ILE A 129 12.36 7.63 -5.43
N ALA A 130 13.24 7.31 -4.47
CA ALA A 130 14.44 6.55 -4.73
C ALA A 130 14.14 5.20 -5.41
N ALA A 131 13.14 4.44 -4.91
CA ALA A 131 12.69 3.19 -5.52
C ALA A 131 12.16 3.39 -6.95
N THR A 132 11.41 4.47 -7.20
CA THR A 132 10.89 4.79 -8.55
C THR A 132 12.02 4.99 -9.56
N SER A 133 13.11 5.64 -9.16
CA SER A 133 14.28 5.84 -10.03
C SER A 133 14.95 4.53 -10.48
N LEU A 134 14.81 3.45 -9.68
CA LEU A 134 15.35 2.13 -9.96
C LEU A 134 14.51 1.31 -10.96
N ALA A 135 13.34 1.80 -11.38
CA ALA A 135 12.53 1.11 -12.38
C ALA A 135 13.37 0.83 -13.65
N PRO A 136 13.31 -0.38 -14.24
CA PRO A 136 14.01 -0.70 -15.47
C PRO A 136 13.64 0.22 -16.65
N GLY A 137 14.63 0.47 -17.52
CA GLY A 137 14.50 1.31 -18.71
C GLY A 137 15.37 2.56 -18.64
N ASP A 138 15.79 3.05 -19.83
CA ASP A 138 16.70 4.18 -19.97
C ASP A 138 15.96 5.49 -20.29
N THR A 139 14.65 5.43 -20.54
CA THR A 139 13.78 6.57 -20.78
C THR A 139 12.60 6.63 -19.82
N LEU A 140 12.02 7.81 -19.67
CA LEU A 140 10.82 8.02 -18.85
C LEU A 140 9.68 7.07 -19.28
N GLU A 141 9.44 6.94 -20.59
CA GLU A 141 8.39 6.10 -21.15
C GLU A 141 8.62 4.61 -20.87
N ALA A 142 9.88 4.14 -20.98
CA ALA A 142 10.23 2.75 -20.69
C ALA A 142 10.02 2.42 -19.20
N LYS A 143 10.46 3.31 -18.29
CA LYS A 143 10.22 3.17 -16.85
C LYS A 143 8.74 3.22 -16.51
N TRP A 144 7.99 4.13 -17.12
CA TRP A 144 6.54 4.22 -16.94
C TRP A 144 5.82 2.96 -17.42
N GLY A 145 6.20 2.45 -18.60
CA GLY A 145 5.66 1.19 -19.12
C GLY A 145 5.84 0.02 -18.16
N PHE A 146 7.07 -0.13 -17.59
CA PHE A 146 7.36 -1.15 -16.57
C PHE A 146 6.47 -1.00 -15.33
N ILE A 147 6.33 0.22 -14.81
CA ILE A 147 5.51 0.49 -13.64
C ILE A 147 4.04 0.17 -13.92
N LEU A 148 3.47 0.73 -14.99
CA LEU A 148 2.06 0.57 -15.33
C LEU A 148 1.69 -0.90 -15.61
N GLU A 149 2.54 -1.62 -16.33
CA GLU A 149 2.36 -3.06 -16.59
C GLU A 149 2.39 -3.84 -15.28
N GLY A 150 3.39 -3.61 -14.42
CA GLY A 150 3.51 -4.29 -13.14
C GLY A 150 2.30 -4.08 -12.23
N PHE A 151 1.79 -2.86 -12.13
CA PHE A 151 0.58 -2.56 -11.35
C PHE A 151 -0.67 -3.20 -11.97
N SER A 152 -0.79 -3.21 -13.30
CA SER A 152 -1.89 -3.86 -14.01
C SER A 152 -1.92 -5.37 -13.76
N ARG A 153 -0.75 -6.02 -13.69
CA ARG A 153 -0.62 -7.43 -13.31
C ARG A 153 -1.04 -7.70 -11.87
N PHE A 154 -0.70 -6.82 -10.92
CA PHE A 154 -1.18 -6.92 -9.54
C PHE A 154 -2.68 -6.75 -9.42
N ALA A 155 -3.29 -5.86 -10.22
CA ALA A 155 -4.73 -5.63 -10.23
C ALA A 155 -5.51 -6.69 -11.03
N GLY A 156 -4.83 -7.49 -11.88
CA GLY A 156 -5.44 -8.46 -12.79
C GLY A 156 -6.22 -7.81 -13.95
N ARG A 157 -6.03 -6.52 -14.19
CA ARG A 157 -6.62 -5.75 -15.28
C ARG A 157 -5.73 -4.56 -15.69
N PRO A 158 -5.88 -4.03 -16.90
CA PRO A 158 -5.22 -2.79 -17.27
C PRO A 158 -5.65 -1.64 -16.35
N LEU A 159 -4.65 -0.89 -15.86
CA LEU A 159 -4.86 0.34 -15.11
C LEU A 159 -4.56 1.55 -15.98
N ALA A 160 -5.13 2.70 -15.62
CA ALA A 160 -4.82 4.01 -16.17
C ALA A 160 -4.65 5.01 -15.03
N PHE A 161 -3.94 6.10 -15.25
CA PHE A 161 -3.89 7.17 -14.26
C PHE A 161 -4.98 8.22 -14.54
N ASP A 162 -5.38 8.91 -13.47
CA ASP A 162 -6.34 10.00 -13.51
C ASP A 162 -5.59 11.29 -13.86
N GLU A 163 -5.91 11.85 -15.03
CA GLU A 163 -5.29 13.07 -15.56
C GLU A 163 -5.54 14.30 -14.68
N GLU A 164 -6.72 14.39 -14.03
CA GLU A 164 -7.06 15.50 -13.15
C GLU A 164 -6.27 15.43 -11.84
N VAL A 165 -6.21 14.24 -11.22
CA VAL A 165 -5.39 14.01 -10.03
C VAL A 165 -3.94 14.23 -10.34
N TYR A 166 -3.42 13.71 -11.45
CA TYR A 166 -2.04 13.91 -11.88
C TYR A 166 -1.71 15.40 -12.05
N ALA A 167 -2.51 16.15 -12.80
CA ALA A 167 -2.28 17.58 -13.01
C ALA A 167 -2.33 18.37 -11.69
N SER A 168 -3.25 18.02 -10.80
CA SER A 168 -3.40 18.62 -9.47
C SER A 168 -2.18 18.35 -8.59
N GLU A 169 -1.62 17.14 -8.62
CA GLU A 169 -0.41 16.79 -7.88
C GLU A 169 0.84 17.46 -8.46
N VAL A 170 1.01 17.50 -9.78
CA VAL A 170 2.13 18.20 -10.45
C VAL A 170 2.18 19.67 -10.02
N ALA A 171 1.03 20.34 -9.93
CA ALA A 171 0.96 21.73 -9.49
C ALA A 171 1.39 21.95 -8.01
N THR A 172 1.39 20.91 -7.19
CA THR A 172 1.64 20.97 -5.75
C THR A 172 2.85 20.15 -5.26
N ASN A 173 3.56 19.45 -6.14
CA ASN A 173 4.58 18.45 -5.79
C ASN A 173 5.99 19.01 -5.48
N ARG A 174 6.14 20.33 -5.28
CA ARG A 174 7.44 20.99 -4.99
C ARG A 174 8.23 20.30 -3.89
N ARG A 175 7.55 19.74 -2.88
CA ARG A 175 8.19 19.03 -1.78
C ARG A 175 8.83 17.71 -2.25
N ASN A 176 8.15 16.95 -3.10
CA ASN A 176 8.69 15.71 -3.66
C ASN A 176 9.88 15.97 -4.58
N LEU A 177 9.83 17.04 -5.39
CA LEU A 177 10.98 17.48 -6.19
C LEU A 177 12.17 17.89 -5.30
N GLY A 178 11.93 18.61 -4.21
CA GLY A 178 12.98 18.94 -3.24
C GLY A 178 13.61 17.70 -2.59
N ILE A 179 12.82 16.68 -2.30
CA ILE A 179 13.32 15.39 -1.81
C ILE A 179 14.16 14.68 -2.90
N ALA A 180 13.71 14.67 -4.16
CA ALA A 180 14.45 14.06 -5.27
C ALA A 180 15.81 14.71 -5.50
N ASN A 181 15.88 16.04 -5.46
CA ASN A 181 17.15 16.79 -5.58
C ASN A 181 18.09 16.48 -4.42
N LEU A 182 17.58 16.40 -3.18
CA LEU A 182 18.40 16.03 -2.02
C LEU A 182 18.93 14.59 -2.13
N LEU A 183 18.13 13.67 -2.64
CA LEU A 183 18.56 12.30 -2.92
C LEU A 183 19.66 12.25 -3.99
N GLU A 184 19.60 13.14 -5.00
CA GLU A 184 20.65 13.30 -6.01
C GLU A 184 21.96 13.77 -5.39
N GLU A 185 21.94 14.81 -4.55
CA GLU A 185 23.10 15.32 -3.84
C GLU A 185 23.79 14.23 -2.98
N GLN A 186 23.01 13.28 -2.47
CA GLN A 186 23.50 12.16 -1.67
C GLN A 186 23.83 10.89 -2.48
N GLY A 187 23.65 10.92 -3.82
CA GLY A 187 23.88 9.75 -4.67
C GLY A 187 22.88 8.60 -4.47
N CYS A 188 21.68 8.90 -3.92
CA CYS A 188 20.62 7.94 -3.57
C CYS A 188 19.44 7.96 -4.55
N ILE A 189 19.63 8.45 -5.78
CA ILE A 189 18.69 8.40 -6.89
C ILE A 189 19.43 7.96 -8.16
N TRP A 190 18.79 7.17 -9.03
CA TRP A 190 19.44 6.50 -10.16
C TRP A 190 18.84 6.88 -11.51
N PHE A 191 18.09 7.97 -11.55
CA PHE A 191 17.53 8.59 -12.75
C PHE A 191 17.35 10.07 -12.48
N ASP A 192 17.10 10.86 -13.53
CA ASP A 192 16.88 12.31 -13.43
C ASP A 192 15.83 12.64 -12.35
N PRO A 193 16.10 13.57 -11.40
CA PRO A 193 15.19 13.85 -10.28
C PRO A 193 13.82 14.36 -10.71
N GLU A 194 13.74 15.19 -11.75
CA GLU A 194 12.48 15.76 -12.25
C GLU A 194 11.65 14.67 -12.92
N ALA A 195 12.26 13.87 -13.80
CA ALA A 195 11.63 12.74 -14.45
C ALA A 195 11.21 11.66 -13.43
N THR A 196 12.00 11.42 -12.38
CA THR A 196 11.64 10.48 -11.31
C THR A 196 10.45 10.98 -10.50
N THR A 197 10.40 12.29 -10.22
CA THR A 197 9.25 12.90 -9.52
C THR A 197 7.98 12.81 -10.37
N ASP A 198 8.09 12.98 -11.68
CA ASP A 198 6.98 12.79 -12.61
C ASP A 198 6.47 11.35 -12.62
N LEU A 199 7.36 10.36 -12.74
CA LEU A 199 7.01 8.93 -12.66
C LEU A 199 6.31 8.59 -11.34
N TYR A 200 6.83 9.10 -10.22
CA TYR A 200 6.22 8.90 -8.91
C TYR A 200 4.82 9.52 -8.82
N THR A 201 4.62 10.70 -9.41
CA THR A 201 3.32 11.38 -9.44
C THR A 201 2.31 10.62 -10.30
N ARG A 202 2.70 10.15 -11.50
CA ARG A 202 1.86 9.27 -12.34
C ARG A 202 1.44 8.01 -11.62
N GLN A 203 2.37 7.37 -10.90
CA GLN A 203 2.11 6.18 -10.10
C GLN A 203 1.07 6.46 -8.99
N CYS A 204 1.17 7.59 -8.28
CA CYS A 204 0.21 7.99 -7.26
C CYS A 204 -1.19 8.25 -7.83
N ALA A 205 -1.27 8.74 -9.06
CA ALA A 205 -2.51 9.05 -9.77
C ALA A 205 -3.17 7.85 -10.45
N LEU A 206 -2.61 6.62 -10.37
CA LEU A 206 -3.27 5.42 -10.90
C LEU A 206 -4.66 5.23 -10.28
N THR A 207 -5.65 4.98 -11.15
CA THR A 207 -7.04 4.75 -10.76
C THR A 207 -7.27 3.30 -10.38
N VAL A 208 -7.74 3.08 -9.15
CA VAL A 208 -8.07 1.77 -8.59
C VAL A 208 -9.43 1.82 -7.90
N THR A 209 -9.97 0.66 -7.59
CA THR A 209 -11.12 0.47 -6.72
C THR A 209 -10.72 -0.29 -5.46
N THR A 210 -11.59 -0.35 -4.47
CA THR A 210 -11.38 -1.21 -3.27
C THR A 210 -11.28 -2.68 -3.66
N HIS A 211 -12.06 -3.10 -4.68
CA HIS A 211 -11.97 -4.43 -5.29
C HIS A 211 -10.54 -4.73 -5.81
N ASP A 212 -9.99 -3.85 -6.64
CA ASP A 212 -8.63 -4.03 -7.18
C ASP A 212 -7.59 -4.13 -6.05
N LEU A 213 -7.66 -3.22 -5.09
CA LEU A 213 -6.72 -3.18 -3.98
C LEU A 213 -6.78 -4.44 -3.11
N ALA A 214 -7.96 -5.04 -2.91
CA ALA A 214 -8.10 -6.31 -2.19
C ALA A 214 -7.39 -7.45 -2.94
N LEU A 215 -7.53 -7.53 -4.27
CA LEU A 215 -6.83 -8.51 -5.13
C LEU A 215 -5.31 -8.27 -5.14
N MET A 216 -4.87 -7.01 -5.24
CA MET A 216 -3.45 -6.64 -5.17
C MET A 216 -2.85 -7.06 -3.82
N ALA A 217 -3.54 -6.78 -2.71
CA ALA A 217 -3.12 -7.19 -1.37
C ALA A 217 -3.14 -8.73 -1.21
N ALA A 218 -4.16 -9.41 -1.75
CA ALA A 218 -4.24 -10.87 -1.75
C ALA A 218 -3.12 -11.52 -2.59
N THR A 219 -2.67 -10.86 -3.66
CA THR A 219 -1.49 -11.30 -4.43
C THR A 219 -0.25 -11.33 -3.56
N LEU A 220 0.00 -10.28 -2.74
CA LEU A 220 1.09 -10.29 -1.76
C LEU A 220 0.89 -11.38 -0.68
N ALA A 221 -0.34 -11.59 -0.21
CA ALA A 221 -0.66 -12.65 0.74
C ALA A 221 -0.46 -14.05 0.19
N ASN A 222 -0.62 -14.23 -1.13
CA ASN A 222 -0.53 -15.49 -1.85
C ASN A 222 0.86 -15.77 -2.44
N GLY A 223 1.90 -15.23 -1.84
CA GLY A 223 3.28 -15.41 -2.32
C GLY A 223 3.52 -14.86 -3.72
N GLY A 224 2.84 -13.77 -4.08
CA GLY A 224 2.97 -13.07 -5.35
C GLY A 224 2.16 -13.66 -6.50
N ARG A 225 1.33 -14.67 -6.23
CA ARG A 225 0.43 -15.26 -7.23
C ARG A 225 -0.94 -14.61 -7.16
N HIS A 226 -1.39 -14.02 -8.27
CA HIS A 226 -2.69 -13.36 -8.36
C HIS A 226 -3.83 -14.38 -8.17
N PRO A 227 -4.78 -14.14 -7.23
CA PRO A 227 -5.74 -15.17 -6.81
C PRO A 227 -6.76 -15.56 -7.89
N LEU A 228 -7.08 -14.69 -8.84
CA LEU A 228 -8.03 -14.98 -9.92
C LEU A 228 -7.33 -15.48 -11.20
N SER A 229 -6.31 -14.78 -11.68
CA SER A 229 -5.63 -15.16 -12.93
C SER A 229 -4.65 -16.33 -12.76
N GLY A 230 -4.17 -16.57 -11.53
CA GLY A 230 -3.12 -17.53 -11.25
C GLY A 230 -1.72 -17.09 -11.70
N GLU A 231 -1.57 -15.88 -12.22
CA GLU A 231 -0.30 -15.34 -12.67
C GLU A 231 0.66 -15.11 -11.50
N GLN A 232 1.93 -15.51 -11.67
CA GLN A 232 2.99 -15.19 -10.71
C GLN A 232 3.54 -13.80 -11.03
N VAL A 233 3.09 -12.78 -10.30
CA VAL A 233 3.48 -11.37 -10.53
C VAL A 233 4.90 -11.12 -10.00
N VAL A 234 5.18 -11.57 -8.76
CA VAL A 234 6.51 -11.51 -8.12
C VAL A 234 6.79 -12.80 -7.37
N ALA A 235 8.05 -13.09 -7.09
CA ALA A 235 8.44 -14.31 -6.38
C ALA A 235 7.97 -14.30 -4.90
N PRO A 236 7.70 -15.47 -4.27
CA PRO A 236 7.25 -15.55 -2.88
C PRO A 236 8.19 -14.86 -1.89
N ARG A 237 9.51 -14.95 -2.11
CA ARG A 237 10.51 -14.28 -1.28
C ARG A 237 10.35 -12.77 -1.28
N ILE A 238 9.97 -12.18 -2.42
CA ILE A 238 9.74 -10.75 -2.55
C ILE A 238 8.56 -10.33 -1.67
N CYS A 239 7.46 -11.09 -1.64
CA CYS A 239 6.34 -10.79 -0.76
C CYS A 239 6.76 -10.72 0.72
N GLN A 240 7.60 -11.66 1.18
CA GLN A 240 8.10 -11.67 2.56
C GLN A 240 8.83 -10.36 2.92
N VAL A 241 9.75 -9.89 2.05
CA VAL A 241 10.51 -8.67 2.34
C VAL A 241 9.64 -7.42 2.24
N VAL A 242 8.71 -7.38 1.30
CA VAL A 242 7.75 -6.25 1.16
C VAL A 242 6.86 -6.15 2.40
N LEU A 243 6.27 -7.26 2.85
CA LEU A 243 5.42 -7.28 4.03
C LEU A 243 6.19 -6.90 5.30
N ALA A 244 7.44 -7.32 5.43
CA ALA A 244 8.31 -6.90 6.54
C ALA A 244 8.54 -5.38 6.55
N VAL A 245 8.80 -4.78 5.38
CA VAL A 245 8.99 -3.32 5.26
C VAL A 245 7.68 -2.56 5.50
N MET A 246 6.52 -3.11 5.08
CA MET A 246 5.20 -2.54 5.42
C MET A 246 4.96 -2.50 6.94
N VAL A 247 5.37 -3.52 7.69
CA VAL A 247 5.26 -3.54 9.17
C VAL A 247 6.02 -2.37 9.79
N THR A 248 7.19 -2.02 9.25
CA THR A 248 8.05 -0.98 9.86
C THR A 248 7.59 0.45 9.60
N ALA A 249 6.96 0.74 8.46
CA ALA A 249 6.66 2.12 8.06
C ALA A 249 5.38 2.29 7.18
N GLY A 250 4.53 1.26 7.07
CA GLY A 250 3.37 1.29 6.16
C GLY A 250 2.30 2.32 6.56
N LEU A 251 2.14 2.59 7.85
CA LEU A 251 1.23 3.58 8.42
C LEU A 251 1.99 4.81 8.95
N TYR A 252 3.14 5.12 8.33
CA TYR A 252 3.95 6.28 8.67
C TYR A 252 4.43 6.24 10.13
N GLU A 253 4.36 7.36 10.85
CA GLU A 253 4.73 7.45 12.28
C GLU A 253 3.83 6.61 13.20
N THR A 254 2.64 6.20 12.76
CA THR A 254 1.68 5.38 13.54
C THR A 254 1.81 3.87 13.25
N SER A 255 2.88 3.43 12.58
CA SER A 255 3.06 2.00 12.27
C SER A 255 3.20 1.13 13.53
N GLY A 256 3.71 1.67 14.63
CA GLY A 256 3.78 0.99 15.92
C GLY A 256 2.38 0.73 16.51
N ASP A 257 1.53 1.74 16.56
CA ASP A 257 0.13 1.61 17.02
C ASP A 257 -0.63 0.64 16.12
N TRP A 258 -0.42 0.72 14.81
CA TRP A 258 -1.04 -0.17 13.85
C TRP A 258 -0.71 -1.65 14.09
N ILE A 259 0.56 -2.00 14.27
CA ILE A 259 0.95 -3.40 14.51
C ILE A 259 0.50 -3.88 15.90
N TYR A 260 0.41 -2.97 16.88
CA TYR A 260 -0.10 -3.27 18.21
C TYR A 260 -1.59 -3.61 18.20
N ASP A 261 -2.41 -2.78 17.51
CA ASP A 261 -3.87 -2.90 17.53
C ASP A 261 -4.39 -3.90 16.49
N ILE A 262 -3.77 -3.98 15.32
CA ILE A 262 -4.28 -4.71 14.15
C ILE A 262 -3.44 -5.94 13.82
N GLY A 263 -2.14 -5.90 14.09
CA GLY A 263 -1.26 -7.06 13.99
C GLY A 263 -0.98 -7.57 12.58
N LEU A 264 -1.15 -6.73 11.55
CA LEU A 264 -0.98 -7.09 10.14
C LEU A 264 -0.18 -6.04 9.38
N PRO A 265 0.60 -6.40 8.35
CA PRO A 265 1.15 -5.43 7.41
C PRO A 265 0.04 -4.59 6.77
N GLY A 266 0.18 -3.28 6.77
CA GLY A 266 -0.79 -2.36 6.19
C GLY A 266 -0.13 -1.23 5.41
N LYS A 267 -0.88 -0.57 4.51
CA LYS A 267 -0.48 0.65 3.83
C LYS A 267 -1.68 1.54 3.57
N SER A 268 -1.52 2.82 3.88
CA SER A 268 -2.54 3.86 3.65
C SER A 268 -2.16 4.79 2.49
N GLY A 269 -3.18 5.44 1.95
CA GLY A 269 -3.05 6.51 0.95
C GLY A 269 -3.96 7.68 1.29
N VAL A 270 -3.51 8.88 0.99
CA VAL A 270 -4.21 10.14 1.34
C VAL A 270 -5.51 10.38 0.55
N SER A 271 -5.81 9.55 -0.43
CA SER A 271 -7.15 9.48 -1.03
C SER A 271 -8.21 8.91 -0.09
N GLY A 272 -7.79 8.22 0.98
CA GLY A 272 -8.68 7.49 1.90
C GLY A 272 -8.66 5.98 1.67
N GLY A 273 -7.87 5.49 0.71
CA GLY A 273 -7.64 4.08 0.50
C GLY A 273 -6.71 3.48 1.55
N MET A 274 -6.88 2.20 1.85
CA MET A 274 -6.02 1.43 2.74
C MET A 274 -6.02 -0.04 2.37
N ILE A 275 -4.85 -0.69 2.45
CA ILE A 275 -4.73 -2.15 2.35
C ILE A 275 -4.17 -2.75 3.63
N THR A 276 -4.57 -3.98 3.90
CA THR A 276 -4.05 -4.82 4.98
C THR A 276 -3.84 -6.23 4.44
N VAL A 277 -2.71 -6.84 4.75
CA VAL A 277 -2.33 -8.14 4.18
C VAL A 277 -2.26 -9.19 5.30
N ALA A 278 -3.05 -10.25 5.18
CA ALA A 278 -2.97 -11.44 6.03
C ALA A 278 -2.24 -12.56 5.28
N PRO A 279 -0.92 -12.79 5.51
CA PRO A 279 -0.13 -13.75 4.78
C PRO A 279 -0.77 -15.15 4.77
N GLY A 280 -0.88 -15.75 3.59
CA GLY A 280 -1.50 -17.07 3.38
C GLY A 280 -3.03 -17.09 3.44
N LYS A 281 -3.70 -16.00 3.86
CA LYS A 281 -5.16 -15.93 4.02
C LYS A 281 -5.84 -15.02 3.00
N GLY A 282 -5.38 -13.77 2.87
CA GLY A 282 -6.00 -12.83 1.93
C GLY A 282 -5.54 -11.39 2.11
N GLY A 283 -6.15 -10.51 1.31
CA GLY A 283 -6.02 -9.06 1.36
C GLY A 283 -7.33 -8.40 1.75
N LEU A 284 -7.24 -7.41 2.61
CA LEU A 284 -8.33 -6.49 2.93
C LEU A 284 -8.01 -5.14 2.31
N ALA A 285 -8.99 -4.51 1.69
CA ALA A 285 -8.93 -3.13 1.25
C ALA A 285 -10.15 -2.36 1.73
N THR A 286 -9.93 -1.07 2.01
CA THR A 286 -11.00 -0.12 2.32
C THR A 286 -10.78 1.18 1.57
N TYR A 287 -11.87 1.88 1.28
CA TYR A 287 -11.85 3.24 0.79
C TYR A 287 -12.82 4.09 1.62
N SER A 288 -12.32 5.14 2.24
CA SER A 288 -13.11 6.16 2.94
C SER A 288 -12.28 7.43 3.08
N PRO A 289 -12.66 8.55 2.42
CA PRO A 289 -11.86 9.76 2.32
C PRO A 289 -11.48 10.45 3.64
N PRO A 290 -12.31 10.44 4.72
CA PRO A 290 -11.92 11.08 5.97
C PRO A 290 -10.68 10.44 6.63
N LEU A 291 -9.65 11.26 6.86
CA LEU A 291 -8.35 10.89 7.41
C LEU A 291 -8.17 11.42 8.83
N ASP A 292 -7.35 10.73 9.61
CA ASP A 292 -6.83 11.20 10.90
C ASP A 292 -5.67 12.22 10.73
N GLY A 293 -5.07 12.62 11.84
CA GLY A 293 -3.95 13.58 11.83
C GLY A 293 -2.68 13.10 11.14
N ALA A 294 -2.47 11.78 11.03
CA ALA A 294 -1.33 11.16 10.36
C ALA A 294 -1.59 10.90 8.85
N GLY A 295 -2.83 11.10 8.38
CA GLY A 295 -3.21 10.89 6.98
C GLY A 295 -3.73 9.49 6.67
N ASN A 296 -4.19 8.74 7.68
CA ASN A 296 -4.75 7.42 7.54
C ASN A 296 -6.28 7.46 7.59
N SER A 297 -6.97 6.65 6.77
CA SER A 297 -8.43 6.56 6.77
C SER A 297 -8.99 6.12 8.12
N VAL A 298 -9.84 6.92 8.74
CA VAL A 298 -10.43 6.62 10.07
C VAL A 298 -11.29 5.36 10.00
N ARG A 299 -12.25 5.29 9.05
CA ARG A 299 -13.10 4.09 8.87
C ARG A 299 -12.28 2.88 8.43
N GLY A 300 -11.22 3.09 7.64
CA GLY A 300 -10.29 2.05 7.21
C GLY A 300 -9.60 1.36 8.38
N GLN A 301 -9.06 2.15 9.33
CA GLN A 301 -8.41 1.63 10.54
C GLN A 301 -9.39 0.85 11.42
N LEU A 302 -10.57 1.40 11.67
CA LEU A 302 -11.62 0.74 12.45
C LEU A 302 -12.05 -0.58 11.83
N THR A 303 -12.19 -0.62 10.51
CA THR A 303 -12.53 -1.83 9.74
C THR A 303 -11.43 -2.88 9.83
N ALA A 304 -10.18 -2.46 9.65
CA ALA A 304 -9.04 -3.37 9.71
C ALA A 304 -8.90 -4.00 11.10
N GLY A 305 -9.04 -3.22 12.17
CA GLY A 305 -9.02 -3.73 13.55
C GLY A 305 -10.16 -4.73 13.81
N PHE A 306 -11.38 -4.36 13.47
CA PHE A 306 -12.54 -5.23 13.63
C PHE A 306 -12.40 -6.56 12.86
N LEU A 307 -11.99 -6.51 11.60
CA LEU A 307 -11.86 -7.72 10.78
C LEU A 307 -10.62 -8.54 11.18
N SER A 308 -9.52 -7.90 11.60
CA SER A 308 -8.36 -8.62 12.12
C SER A 308 -8.71 -9.45 13.35
N GLU A 309 -9.40 -8.86 14.33
CA GLU A 309 -9.85 -9.54 15.54
C GLU A 309 -10.88 -10.66 15.21
N ARG A 310 -11.95 -10.32 14.49
CA ARG A 310 -13.09 -11.22 14.27
C ARG A 310 -12.78 -12.37 13.31
N LEU A 311 -11.84 -12.22 12.40
CA LEU A 311 -11.38 -13.26 11.48
C LEU A 311 -10.13 -14.01 11.98
N GLY A 312 -9.58 -13.64 13.14
CA GLY A 312 -8.38 -14.26 13.70
C GLY A 312 -7.13 -14.05 12.81
N LEU A 313 -6.89 -12.82 12.37
CA LEU A 313 -5.82 -12.53 11.39
C LEU A 313 -4.52 -12.02 12.04
N HIS A 314 -4.56 -11.58 13.30
CA HIS A 314 -3.43 -10.95 13.98
C HIS A 314 -2.20 -11.87 14.01
N LEU A 315 -1.09 -11.49 13.39
CA LEU A 315 0.12 -12.32 13.22
C LEU A 315 0.81 -12.71 14.53
N LEU A 316 0.64 -11.88 15.57
CA LEU A 316 1.29 -12.08 16.87
C LEU A 316 0.36 -12.76 17.89
N ALA A 317 -0.89 -13.06 17.52
CA ALA A 317 -1.80 -13.81 18.36
C ALA A 317 -1.41 -15.29 18.40
N SER A 318 -1.49 -15.88 19.57
CA SER A 318 -1.28 -17.31 19.76
C SER A 318 -2.25 -17.85 20.84
N GLU A 319 -2.71 -19.08 20.66
CA GLU A 319 -3.45 -19.80 21.70
C GLU A 319 -2.50 -20.74 22.46
N PRO A 320 -2.71 -20.93 23.77
CA PRO A 320 -1.97 -21.94 24.51
C PRO A 320 -2.18 -23.32 23.88
N ALA A 321 -1.10 -24.11 23.74
CA ALA A 321 -1.23 -25.49 23.33
C ALA A 321 -2.15 -26.20 24.35
N GLY A 322 -3.22 -26.83 23.88
CA GLY A 322 -4.11 -27.64 24.74
C GLY A 322 -3.24 -28.68 25.47
N LEU A 323 -3.40 -28.77 26.77
CA LEU A 323 -2.87 -29.92 27.51
C LEU A 323 -3.59 -31.15 26.99
N ALA A 324 -2.87 -32.04 26.30
CA ALA A 324 -3.36 -33.31 25.82
C ALA A 324 -3.72 -34.24 26.98
#